data_facb5491807168af265da5db6e6fcd27
#
_entry.id   facb5491807168af265da5db6e6fcd27
#
_cell.length_a   1.000
_cell.length_b   1.000
_cell.length_c   1.000
_cell.angle_alpha   90.00
_cell.angle_beta   90.00
_cell.angle_gamma   90.00
#
_symmetry.space_group_name_H-M   'P 1'
#
loop_
_entity.id
_entity.type
_entity.pdbx_description
1 polymer ?
#
loop_
_entity_poly.entity_id
_entity_poly.type
_entity_poly.pdbx_seq_one_letter_code
_entity_poly.pdbx_strand_id
1 'polypeptide(L)'
;MMKGTIEELWHGNIIPHEDSRTNSKEMKELLGYIARHHEDLEKSFTDEQKEIFEKFHDCWSEYASLAEEAIFLYSFKLGANLMLEALQ
;
A
#
# COMPACT_ATOMS: atom_id res chain seq x y z
N MET A 1 -2.32 25.93 6.62
CA MET A 1 -2.40 25.69 5.19
C MET A 1 -1.10 25.08 4.71
N MET A 2 -1.18 24.10 3.85
CA MET A 2 -0.02 23.35 3.37
C MET A 2 0.63 24.04 2.18
N LYS A 3 1.24 25.21 2.46
CA LYS A 3 1.93 25.97 1.43
C LYS A 3 3.11 25.16 0.89
N GLY A 4 3.20 25.06 -0.42
CA GLY A 4 4.27 24.32 -1.07
C GLY A 4 4.00 22.83 -1.26
N THR A 5 2.84 22.31 -0.81
CA THR A 5 2.50 20.90 -0.97
C THR A 5 2.47 20.49 -2.44
N ILE A 6 1.91 21.34 -3.29
CA ILE A 6 1.85 21.06 -4.73
C ILE A 6 3.26 21.03 -5.32
N GLU A 7 4.12 21.97 -4.92
CA GLU A 7 5.50 21.98 -5.35
C GLU A 7 6.26 20.74 -4.90
N GLU A 8 6.05 20.33 -3.64
CA GLU A 8 6.66 19.14 -3.09
C GLU A 8 6.24 17.89 -3.88
N LEU A 9 4.96 17.82 -4.21
CA LEU A 9 4.44 16.71 -5.03
C LEU A 9 5.06 16.72 -6.42
N TRP A 10 5.15 17.91 -7.05
CA TRP A 10 5.74 18.08 -8.38
C TRP A 10 7.19 17.66 -8.41
N HIS A 11 7.95 18.02 -7.40
CA HIS A 11 9.38 17.71 -7.31
C HIS A 11 9.66 16.28 -6.83
N GLY A 12 8.63 15.49 -6.58
CA GLY A 12 8.79 14.12 -6.14
C GLY A 12 9.18 13.95 -4.68
N ASN A 13 9.04 15.02 -3.89
CA ASN A 13 9.35 14.99 -2.47
C ASN A 13 8.22 14.42 -1.62
N ILE A 14 7.03 14.33 -2.21
CA ILE A 14 5.88 13.66 -1.61
C ILE A 14 5.59 12.45 -2.49
N ILE A 15 5.68 11.28 -1.90
CA ILE A 15 5.36 10.03 -2.56
C ILE A 15 4.17 9.43 -1.80
N PRO A 16 2.93 9.71 -2.23
CA PRO A 16 1.75 9.32 -1.46
C PRO A 16 1.70 7.84 -1.12
N HIS A 17 2.17 7.01 -2.03
CA HIS A 17 2.21 5.57 -1.83
C HIS A 17 3.12 5.17 -0.66
N GLU A 18 4.28 5.80 -0.55
CA GLU A 18 5.22 5.53 0.54
C GLU A 18 4.87 6.29 1.81
N ASP A 19 4.52 7.56 1.66
CA ASP A 19 4.24 8.45 2.80
C ASP A 19 2.97 8.04 3.54
N SER A 20 2.01 7.45 2.86
CA SER A 20 0.78 6.97 3.46
C SER A 20 0.94 5.63 4.16
N ARG A 21 2.03 4.91 3.90
CA ARG A 21 2.35 3.69 4.63
C ARG A 21 2.66 4.09 6.04
N THR A 22 1.69 3.89 6.89
CA THR A 22 1.79 4.39 8.24
C THR A 22 2.87 3.68 9.03
N ASN A 23 3.46 4.44 9.92
CA ASN A 23 4.41 3.94 10.89
C ASN A 23 3.71 3.64 12.23
N SER A 24 2.40 3.40 12.22
CA SER A 24 1.70 3.09 13.44
C SER A 24 2.24 1.81 14.07
N LYS A 25 2.25 1.80 15.39
CA LYS A 25 2.71 0.66 16.15
C LYS A 25 1.93 -0.60 15.81
N GLU A 26 0.61 -0.48 15.67
CA GLU A 26 -0.27 -1.61 15.33
C GLU A 26 0.10 -2.22 13.98
N MET A 27 0.35 -1.41 12.98
CA MET A 27 0.71 -1.91 11.65
C MET A 27 2.07 -2.59 11.65
N LYS A 28 3.04 -2.04 12.38
CA LYS A 28 4.36 -2.67 12.51
C LYS A 28 4.26 -4.01 13.22
N GLU A 29 3.45 -4.11 14.26
CA GLU A 29 3.22 -5.36 14.96
C GLU A 29 2.58 -6.40 14.06
N LEU A 30 1.56 -6.02 13.29
CA LEU A 30 0.90 -6.90 12.33
C LEU A 30 1.86 -7.40 11.25
N LEU A 31 2.71 -6.52 10.73
CA LEU A 31 3.72 -6.93 9.76
C LEU A 31 4.68 -7.95 10.35
N GLY A 32 5.05 -7.77 11.61
CA GLY A 32 5.89 -8.73 12.32
C GLY A 32 5.21 -10.09 12.48
N TYR A 33 3.93 -10.12 12.80
CA TYR A 33 3.16 -11.36 12.89
C TYR A 33 3.03 -12.03 11.52
N ILE A 34 2.73 -11.26 10.49
CA ILE A 34 2.63 -11.77 9.12
C ILE A 34 3.93 -12.43 8.69
N ALA A 35 5.06 -11.78 8.95
CA ALA A 35 6.36 -12.31 8.59
C ALA A 35 6.66 -13.64 9.33
N ARG A 36 6.33 -13.72 10.61
CA ARG A 36 6.54 -14.93 11.40
C ARG A 36 5.65 -16.07 10.94
N HIS A 37 4.39 -15.79 10.70
CA HIS A 37 3.45 -16.80 10.22
C HIS A 37 3.83 -17.29 8.82
N HIS A 38 4.29 -16.40 7.98
CA HIS A 38 4.79 -16.76 6.65
C HIS A 38 5.98 -17.71 6.76
N GLU A 39 6.93 -17.39 7.61
CA GLU A 39 8.10 -18.23 7.83
C GLU A 39 7.73 -19.62 8.37
N ASP A 40 6.85 -19.65 9.37
CA ASP A 40 6.38 -20.91 9.96
C ASP A 40 5.65 -21.77 8.92
N LEU A 41 4.84 -21.13 8.09
CA LEU A 41 4.09 -21.80 7.04
C LEU A 41 5.04 -22.40 6.00
N GLU A 42 6.04 -21.65 5.57
CA GLU A 42 7.03 -22.13 4.60
C GLU A 42 7.80 -23.34 5.11
N LYS A 43 8.14 -23.37 6.40
CA LYS A 43 8.84 -24.50 7.01
C LYS A 43 8.01 -25.77 6.99
N SER A 44 6.69 -25.65 6.99
CA SER A 44 5.79 -26.81 6.99
C SER A 44 5.48 -27.36 5.61
N PHE A 45 5.86 -26.64 4.56
CA PHE A 45 5.52 -27.02 3.18
C PHE A 45 6.51 -28.02 2.59
N THR A 46 5.99 -28.89 1.74
CA THR A 46 6.80 -29.64 0.77
C THR A 46 7.28 -28.68 -0.31
N ASP A 47 8.24 -29.10 -1.13
CA ASP A 47 8.73 -28.28 -2.25
C ASP A 47 7.63 -27.91 -3.23
N GLU A 48 6.72 -28.85 -3.51
CA GLU A 48 5.58 -28.61 -4.38
C GLU A 48 4.62 -27.57 -3.78
N GLN A 49 4.35 -27.69 -2.48
CA GLN A 49 3.49 -26.74 -1.78
C GLN A 49 4.11 -25.34 -1.73
N LYS A 50 5.42 -25.25 -1.55
CA LYS A 50 6.13 -23.97 -1.61
C LYS A 50 5.96 -23.29 -2.96
N GLU A 51 6.10 -24.03 -4.05
CA GLU A 51 5.95 -23.48 -5.38
C GLU A 51 4.56 -22.91 -5.60
N ILE A 52 3.53 -23.64 -5.21
CA ILE A 52 2.14 -23.18 -5.31
C ILE A 52 1.91 -21.95 -4.45
N PHE A 53 2.44 -21.95 -3.22
CA PHE A 53 2.29 -20.83 -2.32
C PHE A 53 2.99 -19.57 -2.82
N GLU A 54 4.19 -19.71 -3.39
CA GLU A 54 4.91 -18.58 -3.97
C GLU A 54 4.15 -17.95 -5.14
N LYS A 55 3.56 -18.76 -6.00
CA LYS A 55 2.71 -18.26 -7.08
C LYS A 55 1.50 -17.51 -6.54
N PHE A 56 0.85 -18.04 -5.52
CA PHE A 56 -0.26 -17.37 -4.86
C PHE A 56 0.17 -16.04 -4.26
N HIS A 57 1.29 -16.04 -3.56
CA HIS A 57 1.82 -14.84 -2.90
C HIS A 57 2.16 -13.76 -3.93
N ASP A 58 2.77 -14.13 -5.06
CA ASP A 58 3.12 -13.18 -6.10
C ASP A 58 1.88 -12.55 -6.72
N CYS A 59 0.87 -13.35 -7.03
CA CYS A 59 -0.41 -12.85 -7.55
C CYS A 59 -1.11 -11.95 -6.56
N TRP A 60 -1.11 -12.33 -5.30
CA TRP A 60 -1.71 -11.52 -4.24
C TRP A 60 -1.01 -10.18 -4.10
N SER A 61 0.32 -10.18 -4.11
CA SER A 61 1.13 -8.96 -4.00
C SER A 61 0.87 -8.02 -5.18
N GLU A 62 0.78 -8.56 -6.37
CA GLU A 62 0.45 -7.78 -7.56
C GLU A 62 -0.95 -7.18 -7.47
N TYR A 63 -1.93 -7.98 -7.07
CA TYR A 63 -3.29 -7.50 -6.85
C TYR A 63 -3.33 -6.37 -5.81
N ALA A 64 -2.65 -6.55 -4.69
CA ALA A 64 -2.62 -5.56 -3.63
C ALA A 64 -2.03 -4.23 -4.11
N SER A 65 -0.96 -4.27 -4.89
CA SER A 65 -0.36 -3.07 -5.47
C SER A 65 -1.31 -2.34 -6.41
N LEU A 66 -2.01 -3.09 -7.26
CA LEU A 66 -2.99 -2.50 -8.18
C LEU A 66 -4.18 -1.92 -7.42
N ALA A 67 -4.62 -2.59 -6.37
CA ALA A 67 -5.73 -2.10 -5.54
C ALA A 67 -5.34 -0.81 -4.81
N GLU A 68 -4.13 -0.72 -4.28
CA GLU A 68 -3.63 0.50 -3.64
C GLU A 68 -3.59 1.67 -4.62
N GLU A 69 -3.11 1.42 -5.83
CA GLU A 69 -3.07 2.42 -6.90
C GLU A 69 -4.47 2.90 -7.24
N ALA A 70 -5.41 1.99 -7.42
CA ALA A 70 -6.80 2.33 -7.74
C ALA A 70 -7.43 3.19 -6.64
N ILE A 71 -7.20 2.85 -5.38
CA ILE A 71 -7.70 3.62 -4.25
C ILE A 71 -7.10 5.03 -4.25
N PHE A 72 -5.81 5.13 -4.47
CA PHE A 72 -5.12 6.43 -4.51
C PHE A 72 -5.70 7.31 -5.62
N LEU A 73 -5.84 6.78 -6.83
CA LEU A 73 -6.38 7.55 -7.96
C LEU A 73 -7.80 8.01 -7.72
N TYR A 74 -8.64 7.12 -7.21
CA TYR A 74 -10.03 7.46 -6.89
C TYR A 74 -10.09 8.54 -5.81
N SER A 75 -9.34 8.38 -4.74
CA SER A 75 -9.36 9.30 -3.62
C SER A 75 -8.83 10.68 -4.00
N PHE A 76 -7.80 10.72 -4.84
CA PHE A 76 -7.26 11.99 -5.33
C PHE A 76 -8.30 12.73 -6.17
N LYS A 77 -8.95 12.02 -7.09
CA LYS A 77 -9.99 12.62 -7.94
C LYS A 77 -11.19 13.10 -7.13
N LEU A 78 -11.61 12.29 -6.16
CA LEU A 78 -12.70 12.65 -5.27
C LEU A 78 -12.38 13.91 -4.48
N GLY A 79 -11.18 13.98 -3.91
CA GLY A 79 -10.72 15.15 -3.17
C GLY A 79 -10.70 16.40 -4.02
N ALA A 80 -10.20 16.30 -5.25
CA ALA A 80 -10.16 17.41 -6.19
C ALA A 80 -11.56 17.91 -6.54
N ASN A 81 -12.49 16.99 -6.79
CA ASN A 81 -13.87 17.33 -7.09
C ASN A 81 -14.58 18.02 -5.92
N LEU A 82 -14.34 17.52 -4.70
CA LEU A 82 -14.88 18.13 -3.50
C LEU A 82 -14.37 19.56 -3.31
N MET A 83 -13.11 19.80 -3.58
CA MET A 83 -12.54 21.16 -3.49
C MET A 83 -13.13 22.09 -4.53
N LEU A 84 -13.31 21.63 -5.75
CA LEU A 84 -13.93 22.43 -6.81
C LEU A 84 -15.35 22.82 -6.45
N GLU A 85 -16.13 21.90 -5.91
CA GLU A 85 -17.49 22.17 -5.46
C GLU A 85 -17.51 23.17 -4.28
N ALA A 86 -16.58 23.00 -3.34
CA ALA A 86 -16.51 23.88 -2.18
C ALA A 86 -16.16 25.33 -2.54
N LEU A 87 -15.49 25.54 -3.69
CA LEU A 87 -15.08 26.86 -4.14
C LEU A 87 -16.10 27.58 -5.02
N GLN A 88 -17.20 26.93 -5.36
CA GLN A 88 -18.27 27.52 -6.18
C GLN A 88 -19.23 28.38 -5.38
#